data_00460dd72a99806261d9fe288aea7f58
#
_entry.id   00460dd72a99806261d9fe288aea7f58
#
_cell.length_a   1.000
_cell.length_b   1.000
_cell.length_c   1.000
_cell.angle_alpha   90.00
_cell.angle_beta   90.00
_cell.angle_gamma   90.00
#
_symmetry.space_group_name_H-M   'P 1'
#
loop_
_entity.id
_entity.type
_entity.pdbx_description
1 polymer ?
#
loop_
_entity_poly.entity_id
_entity_poly.type
_entity_poly.pdbx_seq_one_letter_code
_entity_poly.pdbx_strand_id
1 'polypeptide(L)'
;MKILLELRPALDGHAGIPQETRLLFRGLNLLEGVAVDGLMQSSNRVIAPGLPAQVRGWSVDRRINRLSRVVVSLQQSTKPSRFERLGTALQLVLKPSQMLLRTALGLSTPLGRFEPEHFRDFIWRAMFSKTLPHADYEAVTSAGFRVSRLPWSALHAAGLLTARFGHAMYPRLDTQGYEVMVAETPYPGRVAPGTTLVVRYHDAIPLLMPHTISDRSYHQASHYRALRRNVADGAWFACVSDATRRDLLSVFPDVAPRAVTIHNMVSHHYFAEDSSPRLVPEIVNIRRSQSIKGGGGRMLPAGQPMPPYLLMVSTIEPRKNHLALLSAWEQLRTELQSDLQLVLVGALGWEHKAIVRRFRPWLDRGGMHLLEDVPAPELRLLYRHAAVTVCPSFGEGFDFSGVEAMCCGGAVAASDIPVHHDIFDDAAEYFTPYSAGQLAAAIARLLSAGAAGRRAELVERGAHISARYLPERVLPQWQAFLQNLQNLKNPPGR
;
A
#
# COMPACT_ATOMS: atom_id res chain seq x y z
N MET A 1 6.98 22.81 11.22
CA MET A 1 6.92 21.46 11.84
C MET A 1 7.87 20.53 11.11
N LYS A 2 8.65 19.70 11.84
CA LYS A 2 9.54 18.73 11.21
C LYS A 2 9.02 17.30 11.42
N ILE A 3 8.80 16.56 10.31
CA ILE A 3 8.20 15.23 10.29
C ILE A 3 9.21 14.21 9.79
N LEU A 4 9.19 13.00 10.38
CA LEU A 4 9.89 11.83 9.87
C LEU A 4 8.83 10.84 9.35
N LEU A 5 8.81 10.53 8.05
CA LEU A 5 7.88 9.57 7.46
C LEU A 5 8.59 8.23 7.15
N GLU A 6 8.01 7.11 7.56
CA GLU A 6 8.49 5.77 7.19
C GLU A 6 8.34 5.53 5.70
N LEU A 7 9.46 5.30 4.97
CA LEU A 7 9.46 5.02 3.53
C LEU A 7 9.70 3.54 3.20
N ARG A 8 9.73 2.65 4.20
CA ARG A 8 9.91 1.22 3.98
C ARG A 8 8.92 0.65 2.95
N PRO A 9 7.60 0.94 3.02
CA PRO A 9 6.67 0.41 2.03
C PRO A 9 6.89 0.96 0.62
N ALA A 10 7.43 2.16 0.47
CA ALA A 10 7.71 2.75 -0.84
C ALA A 10 8.74 1.97 -1.66
N LEU A 11 9.55 1.11 -1.04
CA LEU A 11 10.48 0.20 -1.72
C LEU A 11 9.78 -1.01 -2.35
N ASP A 12 8.55 -1.32 -1.93
CA ASP A 12 7.79 -2.48 -2.37
C ASP A 12 6.95 -2.18 -3.62
N GLY A 13 5.96 -3.02 -3.94
CA GLY A 13 5.11 -3.03 -5.13
C GLY A 13 4.49 -1.73 -5.62
N HIS A 14 3.45 -1.86 -6.44
CA HIS A 14 2.81 -0.70 -7.10
C HIS A 14 1.59 -0.17 -6.33
N ALA A 15 0.80 -1.02 -5.71
CA ALA A 15 -0.53 -0.70 -5.16
C ALA A 15 -0.61 -0.82 -3.64
N GLY A 16 -1.69 -0.31 -3.05
CA GLY A 16 -1.96 -0.37 -1.62
C GLY A 16 -1.05 0.54 -0.78
N ILE A 17 -0.53 0.04 0.34
CA ILE A 17 0.34 0.81 1.26
C ILE A 17 1.54 1.43 0.55
N PRO A 18 2.27 0.74 -0.37
CA PRO A 18 3.33 1.35 -1.17
C PRO A 18 2.90 2.61 -1.93
N GLN A 19 1.74 2.58 -2.57
CA GLN A 19 1.19 3.73 -3.30
C GLN A 19 0.85 4.87 -2.35
N GLU A 20 0.14 4.58 -1.26
CA GLU A 20 -0.20 5.56 -0.23
C GLU A 20 1.05 6.25 0.33
N THR A 21 2.08 5.48 0.72
CA THR A 21 3.33 6.01 1.26
C THR A 21 3.98 7.03 0.32
N ARG A 22 3.97 6.76 -0.99
CA ARG A 22 4.55 7.68 -2.01
C ARG A 22 3.73 8.95 -2.15
N LEU A 23 2.41 8.81 -2.23
CA LEU A 23 1.49 9.94 -2.34
C LEU A 23 1.52 10.80 -1.07
N LEU A 24 1.55 10.16 0.11
CA LEU A 24 1.63 10.87 1.39
C LEU A 24 2.96 11.63 1.53
N PHE A 25 4.10 10.99 1.21
CA PHE A 25 5.40 11.67 1.25
C PHE A 25 5.42 12.89 0.34
N ARG A 26 4.98 12.72 -0.91
CA ARG A 26 4.85 13.83 -1.85
C ARG A 26 3.91 14.92 -1.33
N GLY A 27 2.74 14.53 -0.85
CA GLY A 27 1.72 15.45 -0.36
C GLY A 27 2.19 16.28 0.84
N LEU A 28 2.79 15.63 1.84
CA LEU A 28 3.30 16.33 3.04
C LEU A 28 4.44 17.29 2.71
N ASN A 29 5.29 16.99 1.71
CA ASN A 29 6.33 17.91 1.26
C ASN A 29 5.81 19.18 0.56
N LEU A 30 4.53 19.19 0.16
CA LEU A 30 3.88 20.36 -0.43
C LEU A 30 3.18 21.25 0.59
N LEU A 31 3.03 20.79 1.84
CA LEU A 31 2.36 21.58 2.88
C LEU A 31 3.27 22.70 3.38
N GLU A 32 2.71 23.89 3.46
CA GLU A 32 3.43 25.07 3.99
C GLU A 32 3.78 24.87 5.47
N GLY A 33 4.98 25.25 5.85
CA GLY A 33 5.47 25.15 7.24
C GLY A 33 5.80 23.73 7.69
N VAL A 34 5.77 22.73 6.78
CA VAL A 34 6.11 21.35 7.05
C VAL A 34 7.40 20.97 6.33
N ALA A 35 8.36 20.39 7.05
CA ALA A 35 9.57 19.81 6.50
C ALA A 35 9.56 18.31 6.75
N VAL A 36 9.65 17.50 5.70
CA VAL A 36 9.55 16.05 5.81
C VAL A 36 10.88 15.37 5.45
N ASP A 37 11.38 14.56 6.37
CA ASP A 37 12.49 13.64 6.09
C ASP A 37 11.92 12.22 5.91
N GLY A 38 12.41 11.48 4.93
CA GLY A 38 12.03 10.09 4.69
C GLY A 38 12.88 9.10 5.50
N LEU A 39 12.28 8.18 6.24
CA LEU A 39 13.00 7.10 6.93
C LEU A 39 13.18 5.89 6.03
N MET A 40 14.39 5.71 5.52
CA MET A 40 14.79 4.52 4.77
C MET A 40 15.06 3.36 5.72
N GLN A 41 14.33 2.27 5.57
CA GLN A 41 14.45 1.04 6.34
C GLN A 41 14.14 -0.15 5.43
N SER A 42 14.88 -1.24 5.57
CA SER A 42 14.54 -2.49 4.85
C SER A 42 13.59 -3.33 5.68
N SER A 43 12.71 -4.09 5.01
CA SER A 43 11.82 -5.05 5.66
C SER A 43 12.59 -6.19 6.34
N ASN A 44 13.60 -6.77 5.68
CA ASN A 44 14.25 -8.00 6.13
C ASN A 44 15.79 -7.96 6.18
N ARG A 45 16.42 -6.88 5.74
CA ARG A 45 17.89 -6.80 5.60
C ARG A 45 18.46 -5.69 6.45
N VAL A 46 19.65 -5.96 7.01
CA VAL A 46 20.46 -4.91 7.63
C VAL A 46 21.07 -4.07 6.52
N ILE A 47 20.82 -2.79 6.53
CA ILE A 47 21.40 -1.85 5.56
C ILE A 47 22.65 -1.19 6.12
N ALA A 48 23.50 -0.71 5.22
CA ALA A 48 24.71 0.03 5.61
C ALA A 48 24.32 1.30 6.38
N PRO A 49 25.12 1.72 7.35
CA PRO A 49 24.81 2.93 8.10
C PRO A 49 24.99 4.16 7.21
N GLY A 50 24.05 5.11 7.30
CA GLY A 50 24.19 6.43 6.71
C GLY A 50 25.36 7.25 7.31
N LEU A 51 25.38 8.52 6.98
CA LEU A 51 26.34 9.45 7.60
C LEU A 51 26.03 9.64 9.08
N PRO A 52 27.05 9.72 9.95
CA PRO A 52 26.87 10.09 11.35
C PRO A 52 26.41 11.56 11.47
N ALA A 53 25.94 11.96 12.66
CA ALA A 53 25.51 13.33 12.92
C ALA A 53 26.65 14.34 12.65
N GLN A 54 27.88 13.96 12.96
CA GLN A 54 29.07 14.81 12.73
C GLN A 54 29.91 14.20 11.60
N VAL A 55 30.02 14.93 10.49
CA VAL A 55 30.88 14.59 9.32
C VAL A 55 31.99 15.62 9.11
N ARG A 56 32.28 16.43 10.14
CA ARG A 56 33.32 17.46 10.04
C ARG A 56 34.66 16.82 9.70
N GLY A 57 35.34 17.31 8.64
CA GLY A 57 36.62 16.77 8.17
C GLY A 57 36.50 15.54 7.23
N TRP A 58 35.29 15.10 6.86
CA TRP A 58 35.15 14.06 5.84
C TRP A 58 35.23 14.68 4.45
N SER A 59 36.06 14.08 3.58
CA SER A 59 36.11 14.43 2.18
C SER A 59 34.80 14.03 1.44
N VAL A 60 34.57 14.62 0.30
CA VAL A 60 33.37 14.35 -0.52
C VAL A 60 33.34 12.89 -0.96
N ASP A 61 34.47 12.35 -1.44
CA ASP A 61 34.60 10.95 -1.84
C ASP A 61 34.25 9.97 -0.72
N ARG A 62 34.72 10.23 0.51
CA ARG A 62 34.40 9.43 1.68
C ARG A 62 32.90 9.43 2.00
N ARG A 63 32.23 10.59 1.87
CA ARG A 63 30.78 10.70 2.07
C ARG A 63 30.03 9.94 0.97
N ILE A 64 30.39 10.13 -0.29
CA ILE A 64 29.79 9.43 -1.42
C ILE A 64 29.96 7.91 -1.26
N ASN A 65 31.18 7.44 -0.96
CA ASN A 65 31.43 6.01 -0.75
C ASN A 65 30.57 5.45 0.40
N ARG A 66 30.40 6.19 1.48
CA ARG A 66 29.55 5.77 2.59
C ARG A 66 28.08 5.64 2.16
N LEU A 67 27.56 6.60 1.40
CA LEU A 67 26.18 6.64 0.93
C LEU A 67 25.93 5.60 -0.19
N SER A 68 26.89 5.37 -1.09
CA SER A 68 26.78 4.33 -2.12
C SER A 68 26.60 2.94 -1.50
N ARG A 69 27.22 2.66 -0.35
CA ARG A 69 27.02 1.41 0.39
C ARG A 69 25.58 1.27 0.92
N VAL A 70 24.91 2.38 1.29
CA VAL A 70 23.49 2.38 1.64
C VAL A 70 22.67 1.98 0.43
N VAL A 71 22.92 2.61 -0.72
CA VAL A 71 22.24 2.32 -2.00
C VAL A 71 22.36 0.84 -2.35
N VAL A 72 23.59 0.30 -2.36
CA VAL A 72 23.84 -1.12 -2.68
C VAL A 72 23.08 -2.04 -1.70
N SER A 73 23.12 -1.73 -0.40
CA SER A 73 22.47 -2.58 0.61
C SER A 73 20.93 -2.56 0.53
N LEU A 74 20.34 -1.48 -0.02
CA LEU A 74 18.89 -1.40 -0.29
C LEU A 74 18.50 -2.18 -1.55
N GLN A 75 19.35 -2.20 -2.58
CA GLN A 75 19.04 -2.81 -3.89
C GLN A 75 19.35 -4.31 -3.99
N GLN A 76 20.18 -4.86 -3.11
CA GLN A 76 20.56 -6.27 -3.21
C GLN A 76 19.35 -7.22 -3.19
N SER A 77 18.96 -7.66 -4.38
CA SER A 77 17.90 -8.66 -4.62
C SER A 77 18.44 -10.08 -4.80
N THR A 78 19.74 -10.30 -4.63
CA THR A 78 20.36 -11.61 -4.86
C THR A 78 19.87 -12.63 -3.86
N LYS A 79 19.55 -13.84 -4.36
CA LYS A 79 19.32 -15.00 -3.52
C LYS A 79 20.57 -15.17 -2.62
N PRO A 80 20.42 -15.01 -1.30
CA PRO A 80 21.58 -15.03 -0.42
C PRO A 80 22.28 -16.39 -0.52
N SER A 81 23.61 -16.39 -0.61
CA SER A 81 24.41 -17.60 -0.54
C SER A 81 24.15 -18.35 0.78
N ARG A 82 24.50 -19.64 0.86
CA ARG A 82 24.31 -20.41 2.11
C ARG A 82 25.03 -19.76 3.30
N PHE A 83 26.21 -19.19 3.07
CA PHE A 83 26.99 -18.47 4.09
C PHE A 83 26.33 -17.14 4.49
N GLU A 84 25.75 -16.40 3.54
CA GLU A 84 25.00 -15.17 3.83
C GLU A 84 23.72 -15.48 4.61
N ARG A 85 23.03 -16.60 4.34
CA ARG A 85 21.88 -17.07 5.13
C ARG A 85 22.25 -17.36 6.56
N LEU A 86 23.39 -18.04 6.79
CA LEU A 86 23.90 -18.33 8.12
C LEU A 86 24.29 -17.05 8.85
N GLY A 87 25.01 -16.14 8.18
CA GLY A 87 25.37 -14.82 8.70
C GLY A 87 24.15 -13.96 9.01
N THR A 88 23.13 -14.00 8.16
CA THR A 88 21.85 -13.27 8.37
C THR A 88 21.08 -13.87 9.55
N ALA A 89 21.01 -15.20 9.66
CA ALA A 89 20.36 -15.88 10.79
C ALA A 89 21.06 -15.54 12.11
N LEU A 90 22.39 -15.57 12.15
CA LEU A 90 23.18 -15.18 13.32
C LEU A 90 22.97 -13.70 13.68
N GLN A 91 22.92 -12.82 12.69
CA GLN A 91 22.63 -11.40 12.88
C GLN A 91 21.20 -11.16 13.37
N LEU A 92 20.22 -11.95 12.93
CA LEU A 92 18.84 -11.87 13.39
C LEU A 92 18.67 -12.30 14.85
N VAL A 93 19.59 -13.07 15.41
CA VAL A 93 19.61 -13.46 16.82
C VAL A 93 20.43 -12.48 17.66
N LEU A 94 21.65 -12.14 17.23
CA LEU A 94 22.56 -11.28 17.99
C LEU A 94 22.10 -9.80 18.03
N LYS A 95 21.53 -9.29 16.94
CA LYS A 95 21.11 -7.88 16.89
C LYS A 95 19.91 -7.56 17.76
N PRO A 96 18.83 -8.37 17.80
CA PRO A 96 17.77 -8.18 18.78
C PRO A 96 18.29 -8.15 20.22
N SER A 97 19.23 -9.02 20.57
CA SER A 97 19.81 -9.08 21.92
C SER A 97 20.58 -7.80 22.27
N GLN A 98 21.41 -7.30 21.35
CA GLN A 98 22.11 -6.02 21.52
C GLN A 98 21.13 -4.82 21.59
N MET A 99 20.07 -4.85 20.77
CA MET A 99 19.02 -3.84 20.81
C MET A 99 18.28 -3.84 22.13
N LEU A 100 17.92 -5.01 22.63
CA LEU A 100 17.24 -5.18 23.92
C LEU A 100 18.09 -4.67 25.07
N LEU A 101 19.39 -4.97 25.06
CA LEU A 101 20.35 -4.46 26.04
C LEU A 101 20.43 -2.91 25.98
N ARG A 102 20.55 -2.34 24.78
CA ARG A 102 20.53 -0.87 24.61
C ARG A 102 19.23 -0.25 25.10
N THR A 103 18.10 -0.90 24.79
CA THR A 103 16.76 -0.44 25.23
C THR A 103 16.62 -0.52 26.74
N ALA A 104 17.11 -1.59 27.36
CA ALA A 104 17.14 -1.73 28.83
C ALA A 104 18.01 -0.68 29.50
N LEU A 105 19.09 -0.27 28.84
CA LEU A 105 19.98 0.83 29.29
C LEU A 105 19.41 2.22 28.92
N GLY A 106 18.21 2.33 28.38
CA GLY A 106 17.60 3.61 27.99
C GLY A 106 18.23 4.27 26.75
N LEU A 107 19.13 3.59 26.04
CA LEU A 107 19.85 4.15 24.90
C LEU A 107 19.01 4.09 23.63
N SER A 108 18.96 5.20 22.89
CA SER A 108 18.31 5.27 21.59
C SER A 108 19.15 4.63 20.48
N THR A 109 18.48 4.13 19.44
CA THR A 109 19.11 3.64 18.22
C THR A 109 19.33 4.82 17.27
N PRO A 110 20.58 5.15 16.91
CA PRO A 110 20.86 6.30 16.08
C PRO A 110 20.38 6.08 14.65
N LEU A 111 19.84 7.14 14.04
CA LEU A 111 19.50 7.22 12.63
C LEU A 111 20.64 7.89 11.86
N GLY A 112 21.12 7.23 10.81
CA GLY A 112 22.10 7.82 9.90
C GLY A 112 21.45 8.87 9.01
N ARG A 113 22.22 9.88 8.57
CA ARG A 113 21.77 10.85 7.57
C ARG A 113 22.10 10.32 6.16
N PHE A 114 21.20 10.54 5.21
CA PHE A 114 21.44 10.28 3.80
C PHE A 114 21.27 11.58 3.00
N GLU A 115 22.30 11.94 2.26
CA GLU A 115 22.33 13.13 1.41
C GLU A 115 21.95 12.70 -0.01
N PRO A 116 20.83 13.18 -0.57
CA PRO A 116 20.30 12.68 -1.84
C PRO A 116 21.02 13.20 -3.09
N GLU A 117 21.80 14.28 -2.97
CA GLU A 117 22.34 15.08 -4.07
C GLU A 117 22.96 14.24 -5.21
N HIS A 118 23.78 13.23 -4.87
CA HIS A 118 24.42 12.35 -5.86
C HIS A 118 23.61 11.08 -6.17
N PHE A 119 22.46 10.87 -5.53
CA PHE A 119 21.66 9.64 -5.58
C PHE A 119 20.18 9.89 -5.88
N ARG A 120 19.83 11.05 -6.42
CA ARG A 120 18.44 11.42 -6.73
C ARG A 120 17.76 10.42 -7.67
N ASP A 121 18.47 9.98 -8.72
CA ASP A 121 17.96 8.96 -9.65
C ASP A 121 17.67 7.63 -8.97
N PHE A 122 18.54 7.20 -8.04
CA PHE A 122 18.29 6.01 -7.24
C PHE A 122 17.03 6.18 -6.36
N ILE A 123 16.90 7.29 -5.66
CA ILE A 123 15.74 7.58 -4.80
C ILE A 123 14.47 7.55 -5.63
N TRP A 124 14.47 8.22 -6.77
CA TRP A 124 13.34 8.25 -7.70
C TRP A 124 12.94 6.85 -8.15
N ARG A 125 13.86 6.11 -8.74
CA ARG A 125 13.58 4.77 -9.31
C ARG A 125 13.23 3.74 -8.25
N ALA A 126 13.90 3.77 -7.10
CA ALA A 126 13.68 2.78 -6.06
C ALA A 126 12.39 3.00 -5.27
N MET A 127 11.99 4.26 -5.05
CA MET A 127 10.91 4.57 -4.13
C MET A 127 9.69 5.22 -4.79
N PHE A 128 9.82 6.07 -5.81
CA PHE A 128 8.73 6.96 -6.22
C PHE A 128 8.19 6.75 -7.63
N SER A 129 9.03 6.36 -8.60
CA SER A 129 8.68 6.27 -10.02
C SER A 129 7.51 5.32 -10.35
N LYS A 130 7.19 4.39 -9.44
CA LYS A 130 6.09 3.44 -9.61
C LYS A 130 4.69 4.06 -9.45
N THR A 131 4.61 5.24 -8.84
CA THR A 131 3.32 5.87 -8.51
C THR A 131 3.27 7.34 -8.92
N LEU A 132 4.39 8.07 -8.80
CA LEU A 132 4.41 9.50 -9.02
C LEU A 132 4.81 9.86 -10.47
N PRO A 133 4.23 10.92 -11.06
CA PRO A 133 4.67 11.47 -12.33
C PRO A 133 6.06 12.09 -12.21
N HIS A 134 6.80 12.14 -13.33
CA HIS A 134 8.14 12.72 -13.33
C HIS A 134 8.16 14.21 -12.90
N ALA A 135 7.06 14.91 -13.03
CA ALA A 135 6.92 16.28 -12.54
C ALA A 135 7.18 16.41 -11.02
N ASP A 136 6.95 15.33 -10.26
CA ASP A 136 7.19 15.29 -8.81
C ASP A 136 8.64 14.92 -8.44
N TYR A 137 9.51 14.65 -9.43
CA TYR A 137 10.90 14.22 -9.23
C TYR A 137 11.65 15.11 -8.25
N GLU A 138 11.66 16.42 -8.51
CA GLU A 138 12.41 17.38 -7.70
C GLU A 138 11.84 17.47 -6.28
N ALA A 139 10.52 17.49 -6.13
CA ALA A 139 9.84 17.61 -4.85
C ALA A 139 10.18 16.47 -3.88
N VAL A 140 10.29 15.23 -4.37
CA VAL A 140 10.54 14.06 -3.52
C VAL A 140 12.02 13.70 -3.39
N THR A 141 12.86 14.07 -4.37
CA THR A 141 14.28 13.72 -4.33
C THR A 141 15.16 14.78 -3.66
N SER A 142 14.65 16.01 -3.47
CA SER A 142 15.34 17.07 -2.72
C SER A 142 15.07 17.05 -1.22
N ALA A 143 14.11 16.24 -0.76
CA ALA A 143 13.79 16.07 0.65
C ALA A 143 14.98 15.48 1.44
N GLY A 144 14.96 15.62 2.77
CA GLY A 144 15.92 14.95 3.64
C GLY A 144 15.62 13.46 3.82
N PHE A 145 16.66 12.66 4.11
CA PHE A 145 16.48 11.24 4.38
C PHE A 145 17.29 10.78 5.60
N ARG A 146 16.70 9.82 6.33
CA ARG A 146 17.32 9.11 7.45
C ARG A 146 17.40 7.62 7.16
N VAL A 147 18.37 6.97 7.74
CA VAL A 147 18.65 5.55 7.53
C VAL A 147 18.57 4.81 8.85
N SER A 148 17.64 3.86 8.97
CA SER A 148 17.62 2.87 10.03
C SER A 148 18.37 1.62 9.56
N ARG A 149 19.45 1.25 10.27
CA ARG A 149 20.22 0.04 9.95
C ARG A 149 19.45 -1.24 10.22
N LEU A 150 18.52 -1.17 11.17
CA LEU A 150 17.80 -2.34 11.67
C LEU A 150 16.65 -2.66 10.75
N PRO A 151 16.52 -3.90 10.26
CA PRO A 151 15.38 -4.29 9.48
C PRO A 151 14.10 -4.30 10.33
N TRP A 152 13.01 -3.98 9.72
CA TRP A 152 11.69 -3.95 10.34
C TRP A 152 11.31 -5.30 10.99
N SER A 153 11.64 -6.42 10.33
CA SER A 153 11.45 -7.77 10.87
C SER A 153 12.23 -8.04 12.16
N ALA A 154 13.45 -7.50 12.30
CA ALA A 154 14.23 -7.65 13.53
C ALA A 154 13.62 -6.88 14.71
N LEU A 155 12.99 -5.73 14.43
CA LEU A 155 12.24 -4.98 15.44
C LEU A 155 11.04 -5.78 15.96
N HIS A 156 10.28 -6.41 15.05
CA HIS A 156 9.18 -7.31 15.43
C HIS A 156 9.67 -8.53 16.19
N ALA A 157 10.76 -9.16 15.74
CA ALA A 157 11.33 -10.31 16.42
C ALA A 157 11.74 -9.97 17.87
N ALA A 158 12.30 -8.79 18.13
CA ALA A 158 12.61 -8.33 19.47
C ALA A 158 11.36 -8.25 20.35
N GLY A 159 10.28 -7.65 19.83
CA GLY A 159 9.00 -7.56 20.53
C GLY A 159 8.38 -8.93 20.82
N LEU A 160 8.44 -9.88 19.87
CA LEU A 160 7.90 -11.23 20.02
C LEU A 160 8.70 -12.05 21.04
N LEU A 161 10.04 -11.96 21.02
CA LEU A 161 10.91 -12.65 21.96
C LEU A 161 10.69 -12.19 23.39
N THR A 162 10.62 -10.88 23.61
CA THR A 162 10.46 -10.32 24.97
C THR A 162 9.06 -10.49 25.51
N ALA A 163 8.06 -10.55 24.64
CA ALA A 163 6.68 -10.78 25.08
C ALA A 163 6.45 -12.09 25.83
N ARG A 164 7.34 -13.09 25.65
CA ARG A 164 7.35 -14.35 26.44
C ARG A 164 7.64 -14.10 27.90
N PHE A 165 8.27 -12.99 28.24
CA PHE A 165 8.62 -12.58 29.61
C PHE A 165 7.68 -11.50 30.17
N GLY A 166 6.49 -11.33 29.60
CA GLY A 166 5.44 -10.44 30.06
C GLY A 166 5.16 -9.24 29.16
N HIS A 167 6.17 -8.50 28.72
CA HIS A 167 5.97 -7.27 27.93
C HIS A 167 6.82 -7.24 26.68
N ALA A 168 6.20 -6.93 25.54
CA ALA A 168 6.93 -6.70 24.30
C ALA A 168 7.80 -5.44 24.44
N MET A 169 9.12 -5.62 24.33
CA MET A 169 10.10 -4.52 24.34
C MET A 169 10.49 -4.17 22.91
N TYR A 170 10.37 -2.90 22.58
CA TYR A 170 10.79 -2.37 21.28
C TYR A 170 11.88 -1.30 21.46
N PRO A 171 12.86 -1.25 20.54
CA PRO A 171 13.91 -0.26 20.62
C PRO A 171 13.35 1.14 20.41
N ARG A 172 13.99 2.12 21.05
CA ARG A 172 13.74 3.52 20.80
C ARG A 172 14.63 4.01 19.66
N LEU A 173 14.02 4.63 18.65
CA LEU A 173 14.74 5.35 17.61
C LEU A 173 15.13 6.74 18.10
N ASP A 174 16.27 7.21 17.64
CA ASP A 174 16.69 8.59 17.86
C ASP A 174 15.98 9.52 16.88
N THR A 175 14.77 9.91 17.26
CA THR A 175 13.94 10.86 16.51
C THR A 175 14.03 12.28 17.06
N GLN A 176 15.09 12.60 17.82
CA GLN A 176 15.29 13.96 18.33
C GLN A 176 15.31 14.97 17.16
N GLY A 177 14.65 16.12 17.37
CA GLY A 177 14.50 17.17 16.36
C GLY A 177 13.35 16.94 15.37
N TYR A 178 12.58 15.84 15.51
CA TYR A 178 11.31 15.63 14.82
C TYR A 178 10.15 15.82 15.80
N GLU A 179 9.17 16.62 15.39
CA GLU A 179 7.96 16.82 16.19
C GLU A 179 7.00 15.66 16.04
N VAL A 180 6.95 15.07 14.84
CA VAL A 180 6.08 13.95 14.49
C VAL A 180 6.89 12.88 13.75
N MET A 181 6.61 11.61 14.05
CA MET A 181 6.98 10.48 13.20
C MET A 181 5.69 9.82 12.70
N VAL A 182 5.53 9.73 11.37
CA VAL A 182 4.44 8.99 10.73
C VAL A 182 4.96 7.62 10.33
N ALA A 183 4.33 6.57 10.85
CA ALA A 183 4.59 5.18 10.51
C ALA A 183 3.44 4.61 9.70
N GLU A 184 3.74 3.90 8.63
CA GLU A 184 2.76 3.37 7.67
C GLU A 184 2.03 2.10 8.15
N THR A 185 2.44 1.55 9.27
CA THR A 185 1.81 0.39 9.91
C THR A 185 2.08 0.47 11.43
N PRO A 186 1.40 -0.32 12.28
CA PRO A 186 1.77 -0.43 13.68
C PRO A 186 3.27 -0.63 13.83
N TYR A 187 3.95 0.38 14.41
CA TYR A 187 5.40 0.46 14.35
C TYR A 187 6.06 -0.33 15.49
N PRO A 188 6.97 -1.28 15.17
CA PRO A 188 7.67 -2.10 16.17
C PRO A 188 8.86 -1.37 16.80
N GLY A 189 8.71 -0.09 17.08
CA GLY A 189 9.71 0.78 17.67
C GLY A 189 9.07 1.88 18.51
N ARG A 190 9.89 2.57 19.29
CA ARG A 190 9.50 3.73 20.10
C ARG A 190 10.18 4.97 19.55
N VAL A 191 9.56 6.11 19.73
CA VAL A 191 10.12 7.42 19.36
C VAL A 191 10.83 8.07 20.54
N ALA A 192 11.65 9.08 20.30
CA ALA A 192 12.28 9.88 21.33
C ALA A 192 11.22 10.67 22.13
N PRO A 193 11.48 11.01 23.41
CA PRO A 193 10.66 11.96 24.14
C PRO A 193 10.52 13.28 23.36
N GLY A 194 9.31 13.80 23.25
CA GLY A 194 9.04 15.02 22.49
C GLY A 194 8.61 14.77 21.04
N THR A 195 8.88 13.60 20.45
CA THR A 195 8.32 13.19 19.15
C THR A 195 6.96 12.51 19.36
N THR A 196 5.93 12.91 18.61
CA THR A 196 4.63 12.22 18.58
C THR A 196 4.67 11.14 17.51
N LEU A 197 4.34 9.90 17.89
CA LEU A 197 4.12 8.84 16.90
C LEU A 197 2.70 8.95 16.35
N VAL A 198 2.57 8.99 15.04
CA VAL A 198 1.32 8.86 14.29
C VAL A 198 1.39 7.56 13.50
N VAL A 199 0.47 6.65 13.74
CA VAL A 199 0.34 5.40 12.98
C VAL A 199 -0.70 5.61 11.89
N ARG A 200 -0.28 5.49 10.63
CA ARG A 200 -1.18 5.37 9.48
C ARG A 200 -1.79 3.98 9.55
N TYR A 201 -3.06 3.89 9.96
CA TYR A 201 -3.71 2.62 10.22
C TYR A 201 -4.54 2.20 9.01
N HIS A 202 -4.04 1.22 8.28
CA HIS A 202 -4.62 0.80 7.00
C HIS A 202 -5.76 -0.19 7.16
N ASP A 203 -5.66 -1.16 8.06
CA ASP A 203 -6.70 -2.14 8.32
C ASP A 203 -6.49 -2.87 9.65
N ALA A 204 -7.56 -3.54 10.12
CA ALA A 204 -7.53 -4.45 11.26
C ALA A 204 -7.56 -5.94 10.82
N ILE A 205 -7.32 -6.22 9.53
CA ILE A 205 -7.39 -7.58 8.96
C ILE A 205 -6.57 -8.60 9.73
N PRO A 206 -5.30 -8.31 10.16
CA PRO A 206 -4.54 -9.25 10.97
C PRO A 206 -5.19 -9.63 12.30
N LEU A 207 -6.10 -8.81 12.82
CA LEU A 207 -6.81 -9.04 14.09
C LEU A 207 -8.20 -9.63 13.89
N LEU A 208 -8.98 -9.09 12.95
CA LEU A 208 -10.40 -9.43 12.78
C LEU A 208 -10.61 -10.51 11.71
N MET A 209 -9.68 -10.66 10.77
CA MET A 209 -9.72 -11.65 9.69
C MET A 209 -8.41 -12.45 9.56
N PRO A 210 -7.82 -12.98 10.66
CA PRO A 210 -6.50 -13.60 10.65
C PRO A 210 -6.44 -14.86 9.77
N HIS A 211 -7.58 -15.47 9.45
CA HIS A 211 -7.69 -16.62 8.57
C HIS A 211 -7.42 -16.30 7.09
N THR A 212 -7.40 -15.02 6.72
CA THR A 212 -7.20 -14.56 5.33
C THR A 212 -5.78 -14.15 5.01
N ILE A 213 -4.86 -14.14 6.00
CA ILE A 213 -3.46 -13.73 5.85
C ILE A 213 -2.51 -14.93 5.87
N SER A 214 -1.32 -14.74 5.28
CA SER A 214 -0.22 -15.71 5.38
C SER A 214 0.48 -15.65 6.73
N ASP A 215 1.15 -16.75 7.12
CA ASP A 215 1.91 -16.85 8.38
C ASP A 215 1.12 -16.27 9.57
N ARG A 216 -0.09 -16.77 9.72
CA ARG A 216 -1.15 -16.22 10.58
C ARG A 216 -0.67 -15.91 11.99
N SER A 217 0.03 -16.86 12.58
CA SER A 217 0.53 -16.74 13.98
C SER A 217 1.53 -15.61 14.15
N TYR A 218 2.51 -15.52 13.23
CA TYR A 218 3.53 -14.48 13.28
C TYR A 218 2.96 -13.12 12.95
N HIS A 219 2.19 -13.01 11.87
CA HIS A 219 1.66 -11.75 11.37
C HIS A 219 0.65 -11.15 12.35
N GLN A 220 -0.29 -11.96 12.84
CA GLN A 220 -1.26 -11.53 13.86
C GLN A 220 -0.56 -11.08 15.14
N ALA A 221 0.36 -11.90 15.67
CA ALA A 221 1.05 -11.58 16.91
C ALA A 221 1.95 -10.34 16.79
N SER A 222 2.67 -10.18 15.68
CA SER A 222 3.54 -9.03 15.44
C SER A 222 2.75 -7.74 15.30
N HIS A 223 1.65 -7.77 14.54
CA HIS A 223 0.74 -6.64 14.38
C HIS A 223 0.11 -6.23 15.72
N TYR A 224 -0.53 -7.18 16.41
CA TYR A 224 -1.20 -6.91 17.70
C TYR A 224 -0.25 -6.33 18.74
N ARG A 225 0.95 -6.91 18.90
CA ARG A 225 1.91 -6.48 19.93
C ARG A 225 2.47 -5.09 19.64
N ALA A 226 2.78 -4.79 18.36
CA ALA A 226 3.22 -3.45 17.96
C ALA A 226 2.10 -2.43 18.19
N LEU A 227 0.88 -2.73 17.74
CA LEU A 227 -0.29 -1.87 17.92
C LEU A 227 -0.56 -1.59 19.40
N ARG A 228 -0.63 -2.65 20.23
CA ARG A 228 -0.81 -2.51 21.68
C ARG A 228 0.26 -1.64 22.32
N ARG A 229 1.52 -1.75 21.86
CA ARG A 229 2.61 -0.91 22.35
C ARG A 229 2.44 0.53 21.91
N ASN A 230 2.09 0.78 20.66
CA ASN A 230 1.85 2.13 20.16
C ASN A 230 0.69 2.81 20.93
N VAL A 231 -0.38 2.07 21.22
CA VAL A 231 -1.50 2.54 22.07
C VAL A 231 -1.00 2.95 23.46
N ALA A 232 -0.22 2.08 24.10
CA ALA A 232 0.31 2.30 25.45
C ALA A 232 1.33 3.47 25.51
N ASP A 233 2.08 3.70 24.45
CA ASP A 233 3.03 4.83 24.33
C ASP A 233 2.34 6.16 23.91
N GLY A 234 1.02 6.18 23.76
CA GLY A 234 0.27 7.40 23.45
C GLY A 234 0.28 7.80 21.98
N ALA A 235 0.47 6.86 21.06
CA ALA A 235 0.42 7.16 19.64
C ALA A 235 -0.95 7.67 19.18
N TRP A 236 -0.94 8.49 18.13
CA TRP A 236 -2.11 8.90 17.38
C TRP A 236 -2.32 7.94 16.21
N PHE A 237 -3.56 7.84 15.74
CA PHE A 237 -3.93 6.96 14.64
C PHE A 237 -4.65 7.77 13.56
N ALA A 238 -4.07 7.80 12.35
CA ALA A 238 -4.71 8.32 11.15
C ALA A 238 -5.25 7.13 10.35
N CYS A 239 -6.51 6.79 10.57
CA CYS A 239 -7.18 5.66 9.92
C CYS A 239 -7.55 6.02 8.48
N VAL A 240 -7.44 5.07 7.55
CA VAL A 240 -7.64 5.32 6.12
C VAL A 240 -9.12 5.35 5.71
N SER A 241 -10.02 4.90 6.59
CA SER A 241 -11.47 4.93 6.43
C SER A 241 -12.17 4.96 7.78
N ASP A 242 -13.44 5.35 7.81
CA ASP A 242 -14.25 5.27 9.03
C ASP A 242 -14.51 3.82 9.45
N ALA A 243 -14.62 2.90 8.49
CA ALA A 243 -14.68 1.46 8.75
C ALA A 243 -13.43 0.99 9.50
N THR A 244 -12.24 1.33 9.01
CA THR A 244 -10.96 1.00 9.68
C THR A 244 -10.85 1.65 11.07
N ARG A 245 -11.37 2.86 11.23
CA ARG A 245 -11.42 3.52 12.54
C ARG A 245 -12.34 2.78 13.50
N ARG A 246 -13.53 2.38 13.06
CA ARG A 246 -14.47 1.57 13.88
C ARG A 246 -13.82 0.24 14.28
N ASP A 247 -13.14 -0.42 13.37
CA ASP A 247 -12.42 -1.67 13.65
C ASP A 247 -11.33 -1.49 14.70
N LEU A 248 -10.53 -0.42 14.60
CA LEU A 248 -9.52 -0.08 15.61
C LEU A 248 -10.17 0.14 16.98
N LEU A 249 -11.25 0.91 17.04
CA LEU A 249 -11.96 1.23 18.29
C LEU A 249 -12.68 0.03 18.89
N SER A 250 -13.05 -0.97 18.09
CA SER A 250 -13.64 -2.22 18.62
C SER A 250 -12.63 -3.02 19.44
N VAL A 251 -11.33 -2.88 19.14
CA VAL A 251 -10.23 -3.57 19.85
C VAL A 251 -9.62 -2.67 20.94
N PHE A 252 -9.50 -1.37 20.69
CA PHE A 252 -8.90 -0.39 21.58
C PHE A 252 -9.79 0.86 21.72
N PRO A 253 -10.90 0.78 22.49
CA PRO A 253 -11.85 1.90 22.62
C PRO A 253 -11.21 3.17 23.20
N ASP A 254 -10.23 3.02 24.09
CA ASP A 254 -9.55 4.15 24.77
C ASP A 254 -8.74 5.05 23.82
N VAL A 255 -8.51 4.63 22.57
CA VAL A 255 -7.81 5.48 21.59
C VAL A 255 -8.74 6.44 20.85
N ALA A 256 -10.05 6.41 21.10
CA ALA A 256 -11.03 7.26 20.41
C ALA A 256 -10.62 8.75 20.33
N PRO A 257 -10.08 9.39 21.39
CA PRO A 257 -9.65 10.78 21.32
C PRO A 257 -8.39 11.01 20.47
N ARG A 258 -7.67 9.94 20.10
CA ARG A 258 -6.42 9.96 19.33
C ARG A 258 -6.52 9.24 17.99
N ALA A 259 -7.72 8.85 17.60
CA ALA A 259 -8.00 8.20 16.31
C ALA A 259 -8.85 9.11 15.43
N VAL A 260 -8.30 9.50 14.31
CA VAL A 260 -8.97 10.33 13.29
C VAL A 260 -9.06 9.56 11.98
N THR A 261 -10.06 9.86 11.16
CA THR A 261 -10.14 9.38 9.79
C THR A 261 -9.54 10.42 8.87
N ILE A 262 -8.53 10.03 8.11
CA ILE A 262 -7.99 10.79 6.97
C ILE A 262 -7.85 9.80 5.83
N HIS A 263 -8.65 9.94 4.78
CA HIS A 263 -8.67 8.97 3.69
C HIS A 263 -7.35 8.91 2.92
N ASN A 264 -7.16 7.83 2.16
CA ASN A 264 -6.05 7.74 1.23
C ASN A 264 -6.25 8.70 0.06
N MET A 265 -5.14 9.21 -0.49
CA MET A 265 -5.15 10.02 -1.70
C MET A 265 -5.08 9.13 -2.93
N VAL A 266 -5.83 9.47 -3.97
CA VAL A 266 -5.69 8.86 -5.29
C VAL A 266 -4.86 9.74 -6.21
N SER A 267 -4.03 9.13 -7.03
CA SER A 267 -3.14 9.84 -7.94
C SER A 267 -3.89 10.54 -9.06
N HIS A 268 -3.47 11.75 -9.44
CA HIS A 268 -3.92 12.45 -10.64
C HIS A 268 -3.63 11.73 -11.97
N HIS A 269 -2.93 10.60 -11.93
CA HIS A 269 -2.81 9.74 -13.11
C HIS A 269 -4.13 9.12 -13.54
N TYR A 270 -5.10 8.99 -12.62
CA TYR A 270 -6.42 8.42 -12.88
C TYR A 270 -7.43 9.54 -13.13
N PHE A 271 -7.90 9.62 -14.36
CA PHE A 271 -8.93 10.57 -14.80
C PHE A 271 -9.65 10.02 -16.03
N ALA A 272 -10.87 10.49 -16.26
CA ALA A 272 -11.62 10.13 -17.46
C ALA A 272 -10.99 10.83 -18.68
N GLU A 273 -10.58 10.03 -19.66
CA GLU A 273 -10.03 10.54 -20.92
C GLU A 273 -10.82 10.01 -22.12
N ASP A 274 -10.83 10.78 -23.19
CA ASP A 274 -11.32 10.30 -24.49
C ASP A 274 -10.20 9.50 -25.15
N SER A 275 -10.38 8.19 -25.25
CA SER A 275 -9.36 7.26 -25.73
C SER A 275 -10.00 6.12 -26.54
N SER A 276 -9.20 5.54 -27.43
CA SER A 276 -9.65 4.45 -28.29
C SER A 276 -9.63 3.10 -27.56
N PRO A 277 -10.74 2.32 -27.56
CA PRO A 277 -10.75 0.97 -27.01
C PRO A 277 -9.82 -0.01 -27.77
N ARG A 278 -9.33 0.37 -28.96
CA ARG A 278 -8.38 -0.42 -29.76
C ARG A 278 -6.98 -0.53 -29.13
N LEU A 279 -6.66 0.32 -28.14
CA LEU A 279 -5.40 0.26 -27.38
C LEU A 279 -5.40 -0.87 -26.35
N VAL A 280 -6.57 -1.31 -25.89
CA VAL A 280 -6.68 -2.32 -24.84
C VAL A 280 -6.04 -3.67 -25.22
N PRO A 281 -6.25 -4.24 -26.42
CA PRO A 281 -5.58 -5.49 -26.83
C PRO A 281 -4.05 -5.40 -26.83
N GLU A 282 -3.49 -4.25 -27.19
CA GLU A 282 -2.04 -4.04 -27.19
C GLU A 282 -1.49 -4.06 -25.75
N ILE A 283 -2.15 -3.36 -24.84
CA ILE A 283 -1.81 -3.37 -23.41
C ILE A 283 -1.87 -4.81 -22.88
N VAL A 284 -2.98 -5.52 -23.14
CA VAL A 284 -3.15 -6.91 -22.71
C VAL A 284 -2.03 -7.80 -23.25
N ASN A 285 -1.67 -7.67 -24.53
CA ASN A 285 -0.62 -8.47 -25.15
C ASN A 285 0.77 -8.19 -24.55
N ILE A 286 1.10 -6.92 -24.30
CA ILE A 286 2.42 -6.50 -23.78
C ILE A 286 2.56 -6.85 -22.29
N ARG A 287 1.49 -6.70 -21.50
CA ARG A 287 1.53 -6.80 -20.03
C ARG A 287 1.20 -8.18 -19.46
N ARG A 288 1.13 -9.21 -20.30
CA ARG A 288 0.87 -10.58 -19.84
C ARG A 288 1.87 -11.02 -18.78
N SER A 289 1.35 -11.65 -17.73
CA SER A 289 2.18 -12.17 -16.64
C SER A 289 3.24 -13.13 -17.13
N GLN A 290 4.48 -12.87 -16.78
CA GLN A 290 5.63 -13.76 -16.97
C GLN A 290 5.80 -14.73 -15.79
N SER A 291 5.12 -14.48 -14.67
CA SER A 291 5.24 -15.26 -13.44
C SER A 291 4.59 -16.63 -13.54
N ILE A 292 3.68 -16.82 -14.50
CA ILE A 292 2.99 -18.09 -14.73
C ILE A 292 3.57 -18.76 -15.98
N LYS A 293 4.29 -19.89 -15.79
CA LYS A 293 4.81 -20.68 -16.91
C LYS A 293 3.66 -21.12 -17.83
N GLY A 294 3.76 -20.81 -19.12
CA GLY A 294 2.74 -21.12 -20.12
C GLY A 294 1.52 -20.17 -20.08
N GLY A 295 1.57 -19.08 -19.33
CA GLY A 295 0.50 -18.07 -19.26
C GLY A 295 0.33 -17.23 -20.54
N GLY A 296 0.95 -17.66 -21.65
CA GLY A 296 0.96 -16.94 -22.92
C GLY A 296 -0.30 -17.04 -23.76
N GLY A 297 -1.46 -17.42 -23.28
CA GLY A 297 -2.74 -17.52 -24.00
C GLY A 297 -2.74 -16.93 -25.45
N ARG A 298 -3.77 -17.10 -26.21
CA ARG A 298 -3.84 -16.59 -27.59
C ARG A 298 -3.66 -15.05 -27.61
N MET A 299 -2.80 -14.55 -28.50
CA MET A 299 -2.65 -13.10 -28.73
C MET A 299 -3.96 -12.51 -29.22
N LEU A 300 -4.33 -11.35 -28.68
CA LEU A 300 -5.48 -10.59 -29.17
C LEU A 300 -5.12 -9.89 -30.48
N PRO A 301 -6.07 -9.77 -31.44
CA PRO A 301 -5.83 -9.05 -32.68
C PRO A 301 -5.49 -7.58 -32.40
N ALA A 302 -4.41 -7.09 -32.99
CA ALA A 302 -4.07 -5.68 -32.90
C ALA A 302 -5.02 -4.80 -33.73
N GLY A 303 -5.24 -3.57 -33.28
CA GLY A 303 -6.05 -2.58 -34.01
C GLY A 303 -7.57 -2.83 -34.02
N GLN A 304 -8.05 -3.88 -33.37
CA GLN A 304 -9.47 -4.13 -33.17
C GLN A 304 -9.83 -3.96 -31.70
N PRO A 305 -11.04 -3.47 -31.36
CA PRO A 305 -11.45 -3.42 -29.96
C PRO A 305 -11.57 -4.84 -29.39
N MET A 306 -11.19 -5.00 -28.13
CA MET A 306 -11.41 -6.22 -27.38
C MET A 306 -12.92 -6.45 -27.16
N PRO A 307 -13.42 -7.71 -27.14
CA PRO A 307 -14.76 -7.97 -26.63
C PRO A 307 -14.97 -7.37 -25.24
N PRO A 308 -16.21 -7.12 -24.81
CA PRO A 308 -16.49 -6.63 -23.46
C PRO A 308 -15.74 -7.44 -22.41
N TYR A 309 -15.18 -6.77 -21.39
CA TYR A 309 -14.44 -7.46 -20.35
C TYR A 309 -14.75 -6.93 -18.94
N LEU A 310 -14.68 -7.84 -17.99
CA LEU A 310 -14.62 -7.51 -16.57
C LEU A 310 -13.17 -7.24 -16.19
N LEU A 311 -12.95 -6.22 -15.37
CA LEU A 311 -11.63 -5.88 -14.86
C LEU A 311 -11.58 -6.08 -13.34
N MET A 312 -10.53 -6.72 -12.86
CA MET A 312 -10.18 -6.72 -11.44
C MET A 312 -8.71 -6.36 -11.28
N VAL A 313 -8.44 -5.38 -10.42
CA VAL A 313 -7.08 -4.90 -10.14
C VAL A 313 -6.76 -5.17 -8.68
N SER A 314 -5.95 -6.18 -8.41
CA SER A 314 -5.55 -6.55 -7.05
C SER A 314 -4.43 -7.59 -7.05
N THR A 315 -3.69 -7.69 -5.95
CA THR A 315 -2.81 -8.82 -5.68
C THR A 315 -3.59 -10.13 -5.69
N ILE A 316 -3.04 -11.19 -6.30
CA ILE A 316 -3.67 -12.51 -6.36
C ILE A 316 -3.51 -13.22 -5.02
N GLU A 317 -4.51 -13.09 -4.16
CA GLU A 317 -4.54 -13.63 -2.80
C GLU A 317 -5.97 -14.00 -2.36
N PRO A 318 -6.15 -14.92 -1.39
CA PRO A 318 -7.48 -15.41 -1.00
C PRO A 318 -8.47 -14.32 -0.59
N ARG A 319 -8.02 -13.31 0.16
CA ARG A 319 -8.86 -12.21 0.66
C ARG A 319 -9.54 -11.41 -0.45
N LYS A 320 -8.89 -11.31 -1.61
CA LYS A 320 -9.41 -10.59 -2.77
C LYS A 320 -10.51 -11.32 -3.54
N ASN A 321 -10.78 -12.59 -3.17
CA ASN A 321 -11.95 -13.36 -3.64
C ASN A 321 -12.04 -13.60 -5.16
N HIS A 322 -10.90 -13.80 -5.79
CA HIS A 322 -10.79 -14.06 -7.23
C HIS A 322 -11.61 -15.28 -7.69
N LEU A 323 -11.80 -16.29 -6.82
CA LEU A 323 -12.52 -17.49 -7.17
C LEU A 323 -14.02 -17.26 -7.30
N ALA A 324 -14.61 -16.39 -6.48
CA ALA A 324 -16.00 -15.98 -6.65
C ALA A 324 -16.20 -15.22 -7.97
N LEU A 325 -15.27 -14.32 -8.32
CA LEU A 325 -15.31 -13.61 -9.60
C LEU A 325 -15.17 -14.58 -10.77
N LEU A 326 -14.24 -15.56 -10.70
CA LEU A 326 -14.11 -16.59 -11.74
C LEU A 326 -15.43 -17.34 -11.94
N SER A 327 -16.04 -17.82 -10.85
CA SER A 327 -17.30 -18.58 -10.94
C SER A 327 -18.46 -17.73 -11.48
N ALA A 328 -18.58 -16.48 -11.05
CA ALA A 328 -19.58 -15.54 -11.57
C ALA A 328 -19.37 -15.25 -13.07
N TRP A 329 -18.12 -15.07 -13.50
CA TRP A 329 -17.78 -14.85 -14.89
C TRP A 329 -18.06 -16.08 -15.77
N GLU A 330 -17.77 -17.31 -15.30
CA GLU A 330 -18.10 -18.56 -15.97
C GLU A 330 -19.63 -18.70 -16.15
N GLN A 331 -20.41 -18.36 -15.12
CA GLN A 331 -21.86 -18.35 -15.16
C GLN A 331 -22.37 -17.36 -16.22
N LEU A 332 -21.89 -16.10 -16.18
CA LEU A 332 -22.29 -15.06 -17.14
C LEU A 332 -21.99 -15.41 -18.60
N ARG A 333 -20.84 -16.00 -18.87
CA ARG A 333 -20.49 -16.47 -20.23
C ARG A 333 -21.48 -17.52 -20.75
N THR A 334 -21.91 -18.41 -19.89
CA THR A 334 -22.85 -19.47 -20.22
C THR A 334 -24.27 -18.92 -20.43
N GLU A 335 -24.74 -18.10 -19.50
CA GLU A 335 -26.10 -17.56 -19.52
C GLU A 335 -26.33 -16.54 -20.65
N LEU A 336 -25.34 -15.67 -20.88
CA LEU A 336 -25.42 -14.63 -21.91
C LEU A 336 -24.90 -15.11 -23.28
N GLN A 337 -24.41 -16.35 -23.40
CA GLN A 337 -23.77 -16.88 -24.61
C GLN A 337 -22.78 -15.90 -25.24
N SER A 338 -21.98 -15.25 -24.39
CA SER A 338 -21.16 -14.10 -24.78
C SER A 338 -19.66 -14.37 -24.73
N ASP A 339 -18.90 -13.63 -25.54
CA ASP A 339 -17.43 -13.62 -25.50
C ASP A 339 -16.86 -12.72 -24.40
N LEU A 340 -17.61 -12.50 -23.32
CA LEU A 340 -17.19 -11.70 -22.18
C LEU A 340 -15.81 -12.16 -21.70
N GLN A 341 -14.83 -11.25 -21.67
CA GLN A 341 -13.47 -11.53 -21.25
C GLN A 341 -13.28 -11.20 -19.76
N LEU A 342 -12.26 -11.78 -19.14
CA LEU A 342 -11.85 -11.45 -17.78
C LEU A 342 -10.39 -10.98 -17.76
N VAL A 343 -10.16 -9.73 -17.38
CA VAL A 343 -8.83 -9.12 -17.23
C VAL A 343 -8.51 -8.98 -15.75
N LEU A 344 -7.46 -9.62 -15.31
CA LEU A 344 -6.93 -9.53 -13.96
C LEU A 344 -5.59 -8.79 -14.01
N VAL A 345 -5.42 -7.76 -13.20
CA VAL A 345 -4.18 -7.00 -13.10
C VAL A 345 -3.63 -7.11 -11.70
N GLY A 346 -2.40 -7.63 -11.55
CA GLY A 346 -1.73 -7.66 -10.26
C GLY A 346 -0.71 -8.78 -10.11
N ALA A 347 0.16 -8.61 -9.12
CA ALA A 347 1.21 -9.56 -8.79
C ALA A 347 0.68 -10.78 -8.01
N LEU A 348 1.45 -11.86 -8.02
CA LEU A 348 1.17 -13.04 -7.21
C LEU A 348 1.44 -12.74 -5.73
N GLY A 349 0.41 -12.81 -4.90
CA GLY A 349 0.48 -12.66 -3.45
C GLY A 349 0.67 -14.00 -2.71
N TRP A 350 0.26 -14.02 -1.45
CA TRP A 350 0.32 -15.25 -0.65
C TRP A 350 -0.80 -16.22 -1.03
N GLU A 351 -0.55 -17.51 -0.84
CA GLU A 351 -1.49 -18.61 -1.10
C GLU A 351 -2.12 -18.61 -2.51
N HIS A 352 -1.47 -17.92 -3.47
CA HIS A 352 -1.95 -17.78 -4.85
C HIS A 352 -2.03 -19.09 -5.64
N LYS A 353 -1.29 -20.13 -5.25
CA LYS A 353 -1.14 -21.37 -6.05
C LYS A 353 -2.47 -22.07 -6.36
N ALA A 354 -3.39 -22.13 -5.40
CA ALA A 354 -4.71 -22.72 -5.57
C ALA A 354 -5.56 -21.87 -6.52
N ILE A 355 -5.48 -20.56 -6.44
CA ILE A 355 -6.19 -19.60 -7.28
C ILE A 355 -5.70 -19.72 -8.72
N VAL A 356 -4.39 -19.62 -8.94
CA VAL A 356 -3.76 -19.73 -10.27
C VAL A 356 -4.06 -21.09 -10.94
N ARG A 357 -4.13 -22.18 -10.17
CA ARG A 357 -4.52 -23.49 -10.70
C ARG A 357 -5.93 -23.46 -11.34
N ARG A 358 -6.87 -22.71 -10.74
CA ARG A 358 -8.22 -22.53 -11.27
C ARG A 358 -8.25 -21.62 -12.50
N PHE A 359 -7.33 -20.66 -12.61
CA PHE A 359 -7.21 -19.79 -13.78
C PHE A 359 -6.66 -20.50 -15.02
N ARG A 360 -5.79 -21.50 -14.83
CA ARG A 360 -5.02 -22.13 -15.89
C ARG A 360 -5.84 -22.54 -17.12
N PRO A 361 -6.97 -23.27 -17.01
CA PRO A 361 -7.75 -23.66 -18.18
C PRO A 361 -8.23 -22.48 -19.03
N TRP A 362 -8.51 -21.35 -18.41
CA TRP A 362 -9.00 -20.15 -19.08
C TRP A 362 -7.89 -19.29 -19.67
N LEU A 363 -6.73 -19.25 -19.01
CA LEU A 363 -5.52 -18.62 -19.56
C LEU A 363 -5.06 -19.37 -20.82
N ASP A 364 -5.09 -20.71 -20.80
CA ASP A 364 -4.64 -21.53 -21.92
C ASP A 364 -5.63 -21.48 -23.13
N ARG A 365 -6.93 -21.40 -22.87
CA ARG A 365 -7.98 -21.32 -23.93
C ARG A 365 -8.13 -19.91 -24.51
N GLY A 366 -7.69 -18.89 -23.82
CA GLY A 366 -8.06 -17.50 -24.06
C GLY A 366 -9.41 -17.15 -23.40
N GLY A 367 -9.70 -15.88 -23.25
CA GLY A 367 -10.90 -15.38 -22.55
C GLY A 367 -10.61 -14.87 -21.15
N MET A 368 -9.50 -15.31 -20.54
CA MET A 368 -8.94 -14.72 -19.31
C MET A 368 -7.52 -14.22 -19.59
N HIS A 369 -7.19 -13.07 -19.02
CA HIS A 369 -5.87 -12.44 -19.15
C HIS A 369 -5.37 -12.03 -17.78
N LEU A 370 -4.16 -12.44 -17.42
CA LEU A 370 -3.48 -11.98 -16.20
C LEU A 370 -2.33 -11.07 -16.60
N LEU A 371 -2.33 -9.85 -16.08
CA LEU A 371 -1.39 -8.79 -16.41
C LEU A 371 -0.58 -8.43 -15.17
N GLU A 372 0.71 -8.09 -15.39
CA GLU A 372 1.63 -7.64 -14.34
C GLU A 372 2.34 -6.36 -14.79
N ASP A 373 2.79 -5.59 -13.80
CA ASP A 373 3.57 -4.36 -14.02
C ASP A 373 2.90 -3.37 -15.01
N VAL A 374 1.59 -3.22 -14.90
CA VAL A 374 0.81 -2.29 -15.72
C VAL A 374 1.00 -0.88 -15.15
N PRO A 375 1.61 0.07 -15.86
CA PRO A 375 1.78 1.43 -15.38
C PRO A 375 0.45 2.20 -15.38
N ALA A 376 0.35 3.23 -14.55
CA ALA A 376 -0.89 3.98 -14.37
C ALA A 376 -1.53 4.51 -15.67
N PRO A 377 -0.79 5.02 -16.67
CA PRO A 377 -1.38 5.44 -17.94
C PRO A 377 -2.09 4.32 -18.72
N GLU A 378 -1.52 3.10 -18.71
CA GLU A 378 -2.13 1.93 -19.35
C GLU A 378 -3.30 1.39 -18.50
N LEU A 379 -3.14 1.37 -17.17
CA LEU A 379 -4.19 0.93 -16.25
C LEU A 379 -5.43 1.83 -16.33
N ARG A 380 -5.24 3.13 -16.50
CA ARG A 380 -6.32 4.09 -16.75
C ARG A 380 -7.17 3.72 -17.97
N LEU A 381 -6.53 3.32 -19.07
CA LEU A 381 -7.23 2.83 -20.27
C LEU A 381 -8.01 1.55 -20.00
N LEU A 382 -7.42 0.62 -19.23
CA LEU A 382 -8.13 -0.60 -18.83
C LEU A 382 -9.36 -0.29 -17.97
N TYR A 383 -9.27 0.63 -17.01
CA TYR A 383 -10.43 1.06 -16.22
C TYR A 383 -11.49 1.75 -17.10
N ARG A 384 -11.07 2.64 -17.99
CA ARG A 384 -11.96 3.42 -18.86
C ARG A 384 -12.81 2.54 -19.77
N HIS A 385 -12.23 1.49 -20.33
CA HIS A 385 -12.87 0.62 -21.32
C HIS A 385 -13.42 -0.68 -20.75
N ALA A 386 -13.25 -0.94 -19.45
CA ALA A 386 -13.89 -2.09 -18.81
C ALA A 386 -15.40 -1.98 -18.85
N ALA A 387 -16.09 -3.08 -19.13
CA ALA A 387 -17.53 -3.15 -19.02
C ALA A 387 -17.98 -2.92 -17.57
N VAL A 388 -17.27 -3.55 -16.63
CA VAL A 388 -17.42 -3.36 -15.17
C VAL A 388 -16.06 -3.63 -14.51
N THR A 389 -15.65 -2.76 -13.59
CA THR A 389 -14.57 -3.05 -12.62
C THR A 389 -15.16 -3.73 -11.40
N VAL A 390 -14.59 -4.86 -10.98
CA VAL A 390 -15.14 -5.70 -9.91
C VAL A 390 -14.21 -5.70 -8.70
N CYS A 391 -14.74 -5.34 -7.53
CA CYS A 391 -14.05 -5.30 -6.24
C CYS A 391 -14.68 -6.34 -5.28
N PRO A 392 -14.36 -7.64 -5.41
CA PRO A 392 -15.10 -8.71 -4.74
C PRO A 392 -14.54 -9.11 -3.37
N SER A 393 -13.67 -8.30 -2.78
CA SER A 393 -12.90 -8.60 -1.57
C SER A 393 -13.79 -8.94 -0.37
N PHE A 394 -13.31 -9.82 0.52
CA PHE A 394 -13.94 -10.11 1.80
C PHE A 394 -13.72 -9.01 2.84
N GLY A 395 -12.66 -8.24 2.71
CA GLY A 395 -12.31 -7.14 3.61
C GLY A 395 -11.20 -6.27 3.03
N GLU A 396 -11.28 -4.98 3.28
CA GLU A 396 -10.36 -3.94 2.83
C GLU A 396 -10.17 -2.88 3.90
N GLY A 397 -9.15 -2.04 3.72
CA GLY A 397 -9.05 -0.81 4.49
C GLY A 397 -9.53 0.41 3.74
N PHE A 398 -9.37 0.42 2.39
CA PHE A 398 -9.77 1.53 1.53
C PHE A 398 -10.27 1.07 0.15
N ASP A 399 -9.57 0.20 -0.55
CA ASP A 399 -9.76 -0.24 -1.93
C ASP A 399 -9.54 0.85 -2.99
N PHE A 400 -8.27 1.07 -3.32
CA PHE A 400 -7.86 1.99 -4.37
C PHE A 400 -8.47 1.68 -5.74
N SER A 401 -8.60 0.39 -6.09
CA SER A 401 -8.99 -0.02 -7.44
C SER A 401 -10.38 0.44 -7.84
N GLY A 402 -11.33 0.45 -6.91
CA GLY A 402 -12.66 0.97 -7.15
C GLY A 402 -12.66 2.49 -7.35
N VAL A 403 -11.92 3.23 -6.49
CA VAL A 403 -11.83 4.69 -6.62
C VAL A 403 -11.11 5.10 -7.91
N GLU A 404 -10.01 4.41 -8.26
CA GLU A 404 -9.28 4.63 -9.52
C GLU A 404 -10.17 4.39 -10.74
N ALA A 405 -10.98 3.32 -10.72
CA ALA A 405 -11.96 3.05 -11.77
C ALA A 405 -12.99 4.18 -11.89
N MET A 406 -13.51 4.67 -10.77
CA MET A 406 -14.44 5.81 -10.73
C MET A 406 -13.80 7.08 -11.30
N CYS A 407 -12.55 7.40 -10.93
CA CYS A 407 -11.80 8.51 -11.52
C CYS A 407 -11.68 8.41 -13.04
N CYS A 408 -11.55 7.19 -13.57
CA CYS A 408 -11.43 6.91 -14.99
C CYS A 408 -12.79 6.85 -15.73
N GLY A 409 -13.91 7.07 -15.05
CA GLY A 409 -15.25 6.96 -15.62
C GLY A 409 -15.69 5.52 -15.86
N GLY A 410 -15.18 4.57 -15.08
CA GLY A 410 -15.59 3.16 -15.06
C GLY A 410 -16.76 2.91 -14.08
N ALA A 411 -17.65 1.97 -14.41
CA ALA A 411 -18.67 1.48 -13.50
C ALA A 411 -18.07 0.39 -12.57
N VAL A 412 -18.45 0.44 -11.29
CA VAL A 412 -17.91 -0.46 -10.25
C VAL A 412 -19.00 -1.38 -9.71
N ALA A 413 -18.68 -2.67 -9.58
CA ALA A 413 -19.43 -3.64 -8.79
C ALA A 413 -18.56 -4.05 -7.58
N ALA A 414 -19.09 -3.91 -6.37
CA ALA A 414 -18.32 -4.09 -5.16
C ALA A 414 -19.00 -5.02 -4.16
N SER A 415 -18.22 -5.74 -3.35
CA SER A 415 -18.77 -6.49 -2.24
C SER A 415 -19.46 -5.59 -1.23
N ASP A 416 -20.58 -6.07 -0.70
CA ASP A 416 -21.34 -5.45 0.40
C ASP A 416 -20.57 -5.64 1.71
N ILE A 417 -19.59 -4.77 1.95
CA ILE A 417 -18.76 -4.73 3.16
C ILE A 417 -18.65 -3.29 3.66
N PRO A 418 -18.49 -3.08 4.99
CA PRO A 418 -18.51 -1.75 5.57
C PRO A 418 -17.59 -0.72 4.95
N VAL A 419 -16.39 -1.15 4.53
CA VAL A 419 -15.42 -0.22 3.90
C VAL A 419 -15.84 0.20 2.50
N HIS A 420 -16.48 -0.68 1.71
CA HIS A 420 -16.93 -0.29 0.37
C HIS A 420 -18.09 0.70 0.44
N HIS A 421 -18.99 0.57 1.41
CA HIS A 421 -20.02 1.58 1.65
C HIS A 421 -19.43 2.92 2.12
N ASP A 422 -18.40 2.88 2.97
CA ASP A 422 -17.70 4.07 3.43
C ASP A 422 -16.99 4.81 2.29
N ILE A 423 -16.36 4.08 1.37
CA ILE A 423 -15.50 4.64 0.32
C ILE A 423 -16.25 4.88 -0.99
N PHE A 424 -17.17 4.00 -1.38
CA PHE A 424 -17.87 4.09 -2.67
C PHE A 424 -19.30 4.67 -2.53
N ASP A 425 -19.82 4.75 -1.30
CA ASP A 425 -21.16 5.29 -0.97
C ASP A 425 -22.23 4.62 -1.87
N ASP A 426 -22.95 5.39 -2.68
CA ASP A 426 -23.98 4.94 -3.63
C ASP A 426 -23.47 4.81 -5.08
N ALA A 427 -22.14 4.88 -5.29
CA ALA A 427 -21.52 4.86 -6.62
C ALA A 427 -21.11 3.45 -7.09
N ALA A 428 -21.51 2.40 -6.39
CA ALA A 428 -21.23 1.02 -6.80
C ALA A 428 -22.50 0.16 -6.83
N GLU A 429 -22.45 -0.90 -7.64
CA GLU A 429 -23.46 -1.96 -7.61
C GLU A 429 -23.03 -3.02 -6.62
N TYR A 430 -23.78 -3.19 -5.52
CA TYR A 430 -23.35 -4.05 -4.41
C TYR A 430 -23.85 -5.50 -4.51
N PHE A 431 -23.03 -6.44 -4.00
CA PHE A 431 -23.34 -7.86 -3.90
C PHE A 431 -22.70 -8.48 -2.65
N THR A 432 -23.26 -9.55 -2.10
CA THR A 432 -22.59 -10.25 -0.99
C THR A 432 -21.33 -10.98 -1.47
N PRO A 433 -20.18 -10.83 -0.76
CA PRO A 433 -18.92 -11.48 -1.16
C PRO A 433 -18.96 -13.02 -1.07
N TYR A 434 -19.99 -13.57 -0.45
CA TYR A 434 -20.16 -15.02 -0.18
C TYR A 434 -20.96 -15.74 -1.27
N SER A 435 -21.44 -15.07 -2.31
CA SER A 435 -22.27 -15.65 -3.37
C SER A 435 -21.82 -15.24 -4.76
N ALA A 436 -21.22 -16.17 -5.49
CA ALA A 436 -20.87 -15.96 -6.89
C ALA A 436 -22.11 -15.69 -7.77
N GLY A 437 -23.27 -16.28 -7.44
CA GLY A 437 -24.52 -16.04 -8.14
C GLY A 437 -25.04 -14.60 -7.96
N GLN A 438 -24.95 -14.03 -6.74
CA GLN A 438 -25.30 -12.63 -6.54
C GLN A 438 -24.30 -11.68 -7.21
N LEU A 439 -23.01 -12.01 -7.23
CA LEU A 439 -22.01 -11.29 -8.00
C LEU A 439 -22.34 -11.32 -9.51
N ALA A 440 -22.66 -12.51 -10.04
CA ALA A 440 -23.08 -12.64 -11.44
C ALA A 440 -24.33 -11.79 -11.74
N ALA A 441 -25.34 -11.84 -10.87
CA ALA A 441 -26.57 -11.04 -11.02
C ALA A 441 -26.29 -9.53 -10.97
N ALA A 442 -25.41 -9.06 -10.08
CA ALA A 442 -25.00 -7.66 -10.01
C ALA A 442 -24.31 -7.20 -11.31
N ILE A 443 -23.37 -7.99 -11.80
CA ILE A 443 -22.72 -7.72 -13.10
C ILE A 443 -23.73 -7.76 -14.25
N ALA A 444 -24.62 -8.75 -14.29
CA ALA A 444 -25.64 -8.87 -15.34
C ALA A 444 -26.54 -7.63 -15.42
N ARG A 445 -26.92 -7.07 -14.26
CA ARG A 445 -27.69 -5.80 -14.21
C ARG A 445 -26.96 -4.64 -14.89
N LEU A 446 -25.63 -4.61 -14.85
CA LEU A 446 -24.81 -3.59 -15.50
C LEU A 446 -24.51 -3.88 -16.97
N LEU A 447 -24.58 -5.14 -17.40
CA LEU A 447 -24.30 -5.56 -18.78
C LEU A 447 -25.56 -5.61 -19.67
N SER A 448 -26.76 -5.64 -19.09
CA SER A 448 -28.00 -5.76 -19.85
C SER A 448 -28.23 -4.57 -20.81
N ALA A 449 -28.93 -4.81 -21.91
CA ALA A 449 -29.20 -3.77 -22.92
C ALA A 449 -29.95 -2.55 -22.35
N GLY A 450 -30.77 -2.74 -21.31
CA GLY A 450 -31.46 -1.66 -20.59
C GLY A 450 -30.62 -0.95 -19.53
N ALA A 451 -29.41 -1.39 -19.25
CA ALA A 451 -28.58 -0.91 -18.15
C ALA A 451 -27.83 0.41 -18.44
N ALA A 452 -27.91 0.94 -19.66
CA ALA A 452 -27.16 2.16 -20.04
C ALA A 452 -27.41 3.32 -19.07
N GLY A 453 -28.66 3.53 -18.65
CA GLY A 453 -29.03 4.55 -17.66
C GLY A 453 -28.39 4.27 -16.29
N ARG A 454 -28.45 3.03 -15.78
CA ARG A 454 -27.86 2.66 -14.47
C ARG A 454 -26.34 2.78 -14.48
N ARG A 455 -25.70 2.36 -15.55
CA ARG A 455 -24.24 2.54 -15.69
C ARG A 455 -23.84 4.01 -15.73
N ALA A 456 -24.56 4.83 -16.50
CA ALA A 456 -24.32 6.28 -16.57
C ALA A 456 -24.47 6.93 -15.19
N GLU A 457 -25.53 6.58 -14.45
CA GLU A 457 -25.76 7.02 -13.08
C GLU A 457 -24.59 6.66 -12.14
N LEU A 458 -24.12 5.40 -12.16
CA LEU A 458 -22.99 4.97 -11.34
C LEU A 458 -21.68 5.68 -11.72
N VAL A 459 -21.44 5.93 -13.01
CA VAL A 459 -20.28 6.67 -13.49
C VAL A 459 -20.32 8.13 -13.02
N GLU A 460 -21.48 8.79 -13.10
CA GLU A 460 -21.66 10.16 -12.62
C GLU A 460 -21.43 10.24 -11.10
N ARG A 461 -22.06 9.37 -10.33
CA ARG A 461 -21.85 9.29 -8.88
C ARG A 461 -20.39 8.98 -8.54
N GLY A 462 -19.78 8.03 -9.26
CA GLY A 462 -18.38 7.66 -9.10
C GLY A 462 -17.41 8.83 -9.31
N ALA A 463 -17.65 9.66 -10.32
CA ALA A 463 -16.88 10.88 -10.53
C ALA A 463 -16.98 11.86 -9.36
N HIS A 464 -18.19 12.02 -8.78
CA HIS A 464 -18.39 12.86 -7.60
C HIS A 464 -17.73 12.27 -6.34
N ILE A 465 -17.89 10.98 -6.09
CA ILE A 465 -17.33 10.30 -4.92
C ILE A 465 -15.79 10.27 -5.00
N SER A 466 -15.23 9.88 -6.13
CA SER A 466 -13.75 9.77 -6.28
C SER A 466 -13.05 11.12 -6.14
N ALA A 467 -13.69 12.23 -6.47
CA ALA A 467 -13.15 13.57 -6.26
C ALA A 467 -12.88 13.90 -4.78
N ARG A 468 -13.53 13.22 -3.83
CA ARG A 468 -13.29 13.38 -2.38
C ARG A 468 -11.87 12.91 -1.97
N TYR A 469 -11.26 12.03 -2.75
CA TYR A 469 -9.98 11.38 -2.47
C TYR A 469 -8.80 11.98 -3.25
N LEU A 470 -9.03 13.05 -3.99
CA LEU A 470 -7.95 13.78 -4.64
C LEU A 470 -7.09 14.52 -3.61
N PRO A 471 -5.79 14.73 -3.89
CA PRO A 471 -4.87 15.42 -2.97
C PRO A 471 -5.39 16.75 -2.45
N GLU A 472 -6.08 17.53 -3.27
CA GLU A 472 -6.64 18.84 -2.93
C GLU A 472 -7.73 18.77 -1.84
N ARG A 473 -8.33 17.60 -1.63
CA ARG A 473 -9.35 17.36 -0.61
C ARG A 473 -8.79 16.69 0.64
N VAL A 474 -7.75 15.88 0.48
CA VAL A 474 -7.17 15.11 1.59
C VAL A 474 -6.03 15.86 2.29
N LEU A 475 -5.18 16.58 1.55
CA LEU A 475 -4.06 17.32 2.15
C LEU A 475 -4.48 18.39 3.16
N PRO A 476 -5.56 19.16 2.98
CA PRO A 476 -6.05 20.07 4.03
C PRO A 476 -6.42 19.36 5.33
N GLN A 477 -6.91 18.11 5.28
CA GLN A 477 -7.20 17.31 6.48
C GLN A 477 -5.91 16.94 7.22
N TRP A 478 -4.87 16.54 6.48
CA TRP A 478 -3.53 16.32 7.05
C TRP A 478 -2.98 17.60 7.68
N GLN A 479 -3.08 18.73 7.00
CA GLN A 479 -2.61 20.03 7.52
C GLN A 479 -3.32 20.39 8.83
N ALA A 480 -4.65 20.30 8.87
CA ALA A 480 -5.43 20.56 10.08
C ALA A 480 -5.07 19.60 11.23
N PHE A 481 -4.90 18.31 10.92
CA PHE A 481 -4.50 17.32 11.91
C PHE A 481 -3.12 17.62 12.51
N LEU A 482 -2.13 17.94 11.67
CA LEU A 482 -0.78 18.27 12.10
C LEU A 482 -0.75 19.56 12.93
N GLN A 483 -1.50 20.58 12.55
CA GLN A 483 -1.68 21.81 13.33
C GLN A 483 -2.29 21.54 14.71
N ASN A 484 -3.30 20.66 14.78
CA ASN A 484 -3.89 20.24 16.05
C ASN A 484 -2.85 19.56 16.96
N LEU A 485 -2.02 18.66 16.43
CA LEU A 485 -0.94 18.02 17.18
C LEU A 485 0.08 19.05 17.71
N GLN A 486 0.37 20.09 16.95
CA GLN A 486 1.28 21.16 17.35
C GLN A 486 0.69 22.01 18.48
N ASN A 487 -0.59 22.37 18.38
CA ASN A 487 -1.31 23.13 19.40
C ASN A 487 -1.41 22.38 20.73
N LEU A 488 -1.61 21.07 20.69
CA LEU A 488 -1.63 20.22 21.89
C LEU A 488 -0.28 20.19 22.62
N LYS A 489 0.84 20.35 21.91
CA LYS A 489 2.18 20.44 22.49
C LYS A 489 2.51 21.84 23.01
N ASN A 490 2.04 22.86 22.31
CA ASN A 490 2.31 24.27 22.59
C ASN A 490 0.98 25.03 22.70
N PRO A 491 0.22 24.88 23.80
CA PRO A 491 -1.06 25.55 23.93
C PRO A 491 -0.88 27.05 23.79
N PRO A 492 -1.69 27.75 22.99
CA PRO A 492 -1.62 29.19 22.85
C PRO A 492 -1.95 29.82 24.21
N GLY A 493 -0.99 30.52 24.83
CA GLY A 493 -1.23 31.28 26.04
C GLY A 493 -0.59 30.76 27.34
N ARG A 494 0.54 30.07 27.25
CA ARG A 494 1.45 29.89 28.38
C ARG A 494 2.76 30.58 28.14
#